data_cf6ffd27eb2d46b48427dae6333cdc2b
#
_entry.id   cf6ffd27eb2d46b48427dae6333cdc2b
#
_cell.length_a   1.000
_cell.length_b   1.000
_cell.length_c   1.000
_cell.angle_alpha   90.00
_cell.angle_beta   90.00
_cell.angle_gamma   90.00
#
_symmetry.space_group_name_H-M   'P 1'
#
loop_
_entity.id
_entity.type
_entity.pdbx_description
1 polymer ?
#
loop_
_entity_poly.entity_id
_entity_poly.type
_entity_poly.pdbx_seq_one_letter_code
_entity_poly.pdbx_strand_id
1 'polypeptide(L)'
;EITAIAWAWIRPNPIVSCYLLGESAAHDMLTAFVAAYKQADLVTGHYIRGYDLPMINGALSEYGLPVLDDKMVQDTKIDLVRRAGLSGSQENLGSMLGLHHPKVKMDQTKWRDANRLTPEGLTLARERVIGDVLQHIELRQRLLALGYLCPPSLWSSGNPHQPEAVYTP
;
A
#
# COMPACT_ATOMS: atom_id res chain seq x y z
N GLU A 1 -6.45 13.67 2.66
CA GLU A 1 -7.07 12.89 3.73
C GLU A 1 -7.18 11.42 3.32
N ILE A 2 -6.83 10.49 4.22
CA ILE A 2 -6.90 9.06 3.94
C ILE A 2 -8.30 8.55 4.28
N THR A 3 -9.04 8.09 3.27
CA THR A 3 -10.41 7.57 3.44
C THR A 3 -10.43 6.11 3.89
N ALA A 4 -9.47 5.32 3.42
CA ALA A 4 -9.37 3.90 3.74
C ALA A 4 -7.92 3.44 3.78
N ILE A 5 -7.62 2.46 4.61
CA ILE A 5 -6.32 1.81 4.65
C ILE A 5 -6.53 0.32 4.88
N ALA A 6 -5.79 -0.51 4.14
CA ALA A 6 -5.85 -1.96 4.27
C ALA A 6 -4.47 -2.57 4.10
N TRP A 7 -4.23 -3.65 4.83
CA TRP A 7 -3.01 -4.45 4.73
C TRP A 7 -3.27 -5.90 5.15
N ALA A 8 -2.37 -6.78 4.79
CA ALA A 8 -2.40 -8.17 5.25
C ALA A 8 -0.98 -8.69 5.43
N TRP A 9 -0.81 -9.65 6.32
CA TRP A 9 0.39 -10.45 6.38
C TRP A 9 0.38 -11.46 5.23
N ILE A 10 1.51 -11.59 4.54
CA ILE A 10 1.63 -12.58 3.45
C ILE A 10 1.76 -13.96 4.04
N ARG A 11 0.71 -14.74 3.88
CA ARG A 11 0.61 -16.13 4.36
C ARG A 11 -0.51 -16.83 3.59
N PRO A 12 -0.60 -18.16 3.63
CA PRO A 12 -1.77 -18.87 3.10
C PRO A 12 -3.06 -18.36 3.77
N ASN A 13 -4.10 -18.15 2.96
CA ASN A 13 -5.39 -17.61 3.43
C ASN A 13 -5.24 -16.30 4.21
N PRO A 14 -4.72 -15.23 3.58
CA PRO A 14 -4.45 -13.98 4.27
C PRO A 14 -5.75 -13.34 4.76
N ILE A 15 -5.69 -12.77 5.96
CA ILE A 15 -6.77 -11.96 6.52
C ILE A 15 -6.40 -10.50 6.33
N VAL A 16 -7.26 -9.74 5.64
CA VAL A 16 -7.05 -8.33 5.38
C VAL A 16 -7.58 -7.49 6.54
N SER A 17 -6.70 -6.71 7.14
CA SER A 17 -7.09 -5.64 8.06
C SER A 17 -7.52 -4.44 7.23
N CYS A 18 -8.70 -3.91 7.49
CA CYS A 18 -9.25 -2.78 6.75
C CYS A 18 -9.87 -1.78 7.71
N TYR A 19 -9.50 -0.53 7.56
CA TYR A 19 -10.03 0.59 8.33
C TYR A 19 -10.57 1.65 7.39
N LEU A 20 -11.76 2.15 7.69
CA LEU A 20 -12.42 3.20 6.92
C LEU A 20 -12.64 4.42 7.81
N LEU A 21 -12.36 5.60 7.26
CA LEU A 21 -12.76 6.86 7.88
C LEU A 21 -14.29 6.87 7.99
N GLY A 22 -14.81 7.27 9.13
CA GLY A 22 -16.25 7.19 9.43
C GLY A 22 -16.63 5.96 10.27
N GLU A 23 -15.91 4.85 10.15
CA GLU A 23 -16.00 3.71 11.07
C GLU A 23 -14.93 3.81 12.16
N SER A 24 -13.79 4.39 11.83
CA SER A 24 -12.67 4.61 12.75
C SER A 24 -12.15 6.03 12.61
N ALA A 25 -11.64 6.61 13.70
CA ALA A 25 -10.95 7.88 13.63
C ALA A 25 -9.63 7.74 12.82
N ALA A 26 -9.28 8.77 12.05
CA ALA A 26 -8.06 8.75 11.24
C ALA A 26 -6.80 8.46 12.07
N HIS A 27 -6.69 9.04 13.26
CA HIS A 27 -5.58 8.77 14.17
C HIS A 27 -5.48 7.28 14.51
N ASP A 28 -6.60 6.61 14.78
CA ASP A 28 -6.62 5.19 15.14
C ASP A 28 -6.27 4.30 13.95
N MET A 29 -6.73 4.66 12.76
CA MET A 29 -6.37 3.97 11.51
C MET A 29 -4.86 4.01 11.29
N LEU A 30 -4.25 5.19 11.43
CA LEU A 30 -2.82 5.39 11.25
C LEU A 30 -2.02 4.66 12.32
N THR A 31 -2.44 4.72 13.58
CA THR A 31 -1.78 4.04 14.69
C THR A 31 -1.78 2.53 14.51
N ALA A 32 -2.90 1.95 14.07
CA ALA A 32 -3.01 0.52 13.78
C ALA A 32 -2.07 0.10 12.64
N PHE A 33 -2.02 0.90 11.57
CA PHE A 33 -1.10 0.63 10.46
C PHE A 33 0.36 0.71 10.90
N VAL A 34 0.74 1.76 11.62
CA VAL A 34 2.13 1.94 12.09
C VAL A 34 2.56 0.78 12.98
N ALA A 35 1.68 0.27 13.83
CA ALA A 35 1.97 -0.89 14.67
C ALA A 35 2.30 -2.13 13.82
N ALA A 36 1.51 -2.41 12.79
CA ALA A 36 1.78 -3.50 11.85
C ALA A 36 3.07 -3.26 11.05
N TYR A 37 3.26 -2.05 10.56
CA TYR A 37 4.46 -1.64 9.82
C TYR A 37 5.74 -1.89 10.62
N LYS A 38 5.73 -1.54 11.91
CA LYS A 38 6.90 -1.76 12.79
C LYS A 38 7.22 -3.24 13.00
N GLN A 39 6.22 -4.09 13.00
CA GLN A 39 6.41 -5.55 13.15
C GLN A 39 6.91 -6.22 11.88
N ALA A 40 6.70 -5.60 10.72
CA ALA A 40 7.06 -6.19 9.44
C ALA A 40 8.58 -6.07 9.20
N ASP A 41 9.18 -7.14 8.68
CA ASP A 41 10.56 -7.12 8.19
C ASP A 41 10.62 -6.56 6.77
N LEU A 42 9.56 -6.78 5.99
CA LEU A 42 9.41 -6.38 4.61
C LEU A 42 8.00 -5.85 4.37
N VAL A 43 7.90 -4.74 3.66
CA VAL A 43 6.62 -4.19 3.19
C VAL A 43 6.57 -4.28 1.67
N THR A 44 5.46 -4.73 1.14
CA THR A 44 5.24 -4.84 -0.30
C THR A 44 3.90 -4.23 -0.69
N GLY A 45 3.85 -3.69 -1.90
CA GLY A 45 2.66 -3.09 -2.47
C GLY A 45 2.92 -2.67 -3.91
N HIS A 46 1.89 -2.13 -4.55
CA HIS A 46 1.99 -1.60 -5.90
C HIS A 46 2.07 -0.08 -5.88
N TYR A 47 3.21 0.46 -6.28
CA TYR A 47 3.53 1.88 -6.24
C TYR A 47 3.55 2.50 -4.82
N ILE A 48 3.86 1.70 -3.82
CA ILE A 48 3.90 2.17 -2.43
C ILE A 48 5.06 3.12 -2.16
N ARG A 49 6.18 2.97 -2.88
CA ARG A 49 7.34 3.87 -2.76
C ARG A 49 7.02 5.31 -3.15
N GLY A 50 6.22 5.46 -4.21
CA GLY A 50 5.90 6.78 -4.77
C GLY A 50 4.59 7.35 -4.28
N TYR A 51 3.70 6.56 -3.70
CA TYR A 51 2.37 7.02 -3.34
C TYR A 51 1.97 6.68 -1.90
N ASP A 52 1.72 5.40 -1.57
CA ASP A 52 1.08 5.03 -0.30
C ASP A 52 1.93 5.41 0.92
N LEU A 53 3.22 5.09 0.93
CA LEU A 53 4.08 5.39 2.06
C LEU A 53 4.29 6.89 2.26
N PRO A 54 4.56 7.69 1.21
CA PRO A 54 4.59 9.15 1.34
C PRO A 54 3.26 9.76 1.81
N MET A 55 2.14 9.24 1.32
CA MET A 55 0.80 9.71 1.74
C MET A 55 0.54 9.42 3.22
N ILE A 56 0.95 8.26 3.70
CA ILE A 56 0.85 7.92 5.13
C ILE A 56 1.72 8.86 5.96
N ASN A 57 2.94 9.16 5.53
CA ASN A 57 3.78 10.13 6.21
C ASN A 57 3.14 11.51 6.28
N GLY A 58 2.52 11.96 5.20
CA GLY A 58 1.77 13.22 5.19
C GLY A 58 0.64 13.21 6.22
N ALA A 59 -0.13 12.14 6.28
CA ALA A 59 -1.21 11.99 7.25
C ALA A 59 -0.69 11.93 8.69
N LEU A 60 0.41 11.20 8.94
CA LEU A 60 1.04 11.15 10.26
C LEU A 60 1.47 12.54 10.71
N SER A 61 2.05 13.33 9.80
CA SER A 61 2.49 14.70 10.10
C SER A 61 1.34 15.62 10.52
N GLU A 62 0.15 15.45 9.91
CA GLU A 62 -1.04 16.21 10.29
C GLU A 62 -1.43 16.00 11.77
N TYR A 63 -1.14 14.82 12.31
CA TYR A 63 -1.43 14.48 13.72
C TYR A 63 -0.22 14.66 14.64
N GLY A 64 0.86 15.23 14.15
CA GLY A 64 2.09 15.38 14.94
C GLY A 64 2.76 14.06 15.32
N LEU A 65 2.48 13.02 14.57
CA LEU A 65 3.06 11.69 14.77
C LEU A 65 4.35 11.55 13.97
N PRO A 66 5.32 10.75 14.48
CA PRO A 66 6.56 10.51 13.75
C PRO A 66 6.30 9.85 12.39
N VAL A 67 7.11 10.22 11.40
CA VAL A 67 7.09 9.54 10.09
C VAL A 67 7.51 8.08 10.23
N LEU A 68 7.19 7.28 9.21
CA LEU A 68 7.53 5.87 9.17
C LEU A 68 9.05 5.65 9.23
N ASP A 69 9.47 4.66 9.97
CA ASP A 69 10.87 4.21 10.00
C ASP A 69 11.31 3.66 8.65
N ASP A 70 12.60 3.63 8.40
CA ASP A 70 13.16 2.96 7.24
C ASP A 70 12.76 1.49 7.23
N LYS A 71 12.46 0.96 6.06
CA LYS A 71 11.95 -0.39 5.90
C LYS A 71 12.41 -0.99 4.58
N MET A 72 12.71 -2.27 4.59
CA MET A 72 12.86 -3.02 3.35
C MET A 72 11.53 -3.07 2.61
N VAL A 73 11.53 -2.68 1.35
CA VAL A 73 10.34 -2.59 0.51
C VAL A 73 10.57 -3.34 -0.79
N GLN A 74 9.52 -3.98 -1.28
CA GLN A 74 9.44 -4.54 -2.62
C GLN A 74 8.17 -4.05 -3.30
N ASP A 75 8.33 -3.25 -4.34
CA ASP A 75 7.25 -2.54 -5.04
C ASP A 75 7.03 -3.15 -6.42
N THR A 76 5.84 -3.70 -6.65
CA THR A 76 5.53 -4.39 -7.90
C THR A 76 5.39 -3.48 -9.12
N LYS A 77 5.43 -2.16 -8.94
CA LYS A 77 5.52 -1.20 -10.05
C LYS A 77 6.95 -0.74 -10.31
N ILE A 78 7.70 -0.48 -9.25
CA ILE A 78 9.01 0.19 -9.32
C ILE A 78 10.16 -0.81 -9.37
N ASP A 79 10.08 -1.89 -8.60
CA ASP A 79 11.18 -2.84 -8.41
C ASP A 79 11.14 -4.00 -9.41
N LEU A 80 10.81 -3.69 -10.67
CA LEU A 80 10.79 -4.68 -11.75
C LEU A 80 12.16 -4.79 -12.40
N VAL A 81 12.64 -6.02 -12.61
CA VAL A 81 13.88 -6.31 -13.33
C VAL A 81 13.77 -5.87 -14.79
N ARG A 82 12.61 -6.14 -15.40
CA ARG A 82 12.31 -5.74 -16.77
C ARG A 82 10.93 -5.09 -16.80
N ARG A 83 10.88 -3.89 -17.35
CA ARG A 83 9.61 -3.14 -17.49
C ARG A 83 9.03 -3.22 -18.89
N ALA A 84 9.84 -3.57 -19.90
CA ALA A 84 9.40 -3.65 -21.28
C ALA A 84 8.32 -4.73 -21.42
N GLY A 85 7.19 -4.37 -22.03
CA GLY A 85 6.06 -5.27 -22.23
C GLY A 85 5.12 -5.44 -21.02
N LEU A 86 5.44 -4.83 -19.88
CA LEU A 86 4.57 -4.84 -18.70
C LEU A 86 3.85 -3.51 -18.52
N SER A 87 2.59 -3.58 -18.15
CA SER A 87 1.82 -2.39 -17.77
C SER A 87 2.24 -1.88 -16.40
N GLY A 88 2.27 -0.55 -16.22
CA GLY A 88 2.48 0.07 -14.91
C GLY A 88 1.25 0.01 -14.00
N SER A 89 0.08 -0.31 -14.53
CA SER A 89 -1.17 -0.41 -13.80
C SER A 89 -1.33 -1.80 -13.19
N GLN A 90 -1.66 -1.88 -11.90
CA GLN A 90 -1.96 -3.15 -11.25
C GLN A 90 -3.15 -3.86 -11.90
N GLU A 91 -4.18 -3.11 -12.32
CA GLU A 91 -5.35 -3.65 -13.00
C GLU A 91 -4.97 -4.33 -14.32
N ASN A 92 -4.17 -3.66 -15.15
CA ASN A 92 -3.74 -4.21 -16.42
C ASN A 92 -2.77 -5.38 -16.23
N LEU A 93 -1.84 -5.30 -15.29
CA LEU A 93 -0.98 -6.42 -14.94
C LEU A 93 -1.79 -7.62 -14.47
N GLY A 94 -2.77 -7.40 -13.62
CA GLY A 94 -3.66 -8.46 -13.15
C GLY A 94 -4.42 -9.12 -14.28
N SER A 95 -4.92 -8.34 -15.22
CA SER A 95 -5.59 -8.85 -16.44
C SER A 95 -4.64 -9.64 -17.33
N MET A 96 -3.44 -9.11 -17.60
CA MET A 96 -2.43 -9.79 -18.43
C MET A 96 -1.98 -11.12 -17.82
N LEU A 97 -1.86 -11.19 -16.51
CA LEU A 97 -1.38 -12.37 -15.80
C LEU A 97 -2.50 -13.32 -15.35
N GLY A 98 -3.76 -12.99 -15.66
CA GLY A 98 -4.91 -13.83 -15.34
C GLY A 98 -5.15 -13.99 -13.85
N LEU A 99 -4.99 -12.92 -13.08
CA LEU A 99 -5.21 -12.94 -11.63
C LEU A 99 -6.69 -13.07 -11.26
N HIS A 100 -6.97 -13.73 -10.13
CA HIS A 100 -8.32 -14.07 -9.70
C HIS A 100 -9.05 -12.96 -8.92
N HIS A 101 -8.32 -11.93 -8.48
CA HIS A 101 -8.88 -10.81 -7.70
C HIS A 101 -8.90 -9.54 -8.54
N PRO A 102 -9.94 -9.33 -9.38
CA PRO A 102 -10.05 -8.12 -10.17
C PRO A 102 -10.29 -6.90 -9.27
N LYS A 103 -9.75 -5.76 -9.67
CA LYS A 103 -10.01 -4.50 -8.97
C LYS A 103 -11.44 -4.04 -9.17
N VAL A 104 -12.05 -3.52 -8.10
CA VAL A 104 -13.29 -2.77 -8.18
C VAL A 104 -13.01 -1.44 -8.89
N LYS A 105 -13.75 -1.15 -9.98
CA LYS A 105 -13.61 0.10 -10.70
C LYS A 105 -14.17 1.26 -9.87
N MET A 106 -13.35 2.30 -9.71
CA MET A 106 -13.74 3.53 -9.03
C MET A 106 -13.72 4.69 -10.03
N ASP A 107 -14.70 5.56 -9.96
CA ASP A 107 -14.75 6.82 -10.67
C ASP A 107 -14.79 7.99 -9.68
N GLN A 108 -14.81 9.22 -10.20
CA GLN A 108 -14.85 10.42 -9.35
C GLN A 108 -16.08 10.46 -8.44
N THR A 109 -17.24 10.00 -8.93
CA THR A 109 -18.47 9.97 -8.14
C THR A 109 -18.38 9.00 -6.99
N LYS A 110 -17.87 7.79 -7.24
CA LYS A 110 -17.67 6.75 -6.21
C LYS A 110 -16.66 7.20 -5.16
N TRP A 111 -15.54 7.81 -5.56
CA TRP A 111 -14.57 8.38 -4.63
C TRP A 111 -15.15 9.53 -3.83
N ARG A 112 -15.99 10.38 -4.46
CA ARG A 112 -16.68 11.45 -3.76
C ARG A 112 -17.63 10.92 -2.70
N ASP A 113 -18.40 9.88 -3.01
CA ASP A 113 -19.29 9.23 -2.06
C ASP A 113 -18.51 8.59 -0.90
N ALA A 114 -17.39 7.93 -1.19
CA ALA A 114 -16.50 7.39 -0.18
C ALA A 114 -15.94 8.50 0.73
N ASN A 115 -15.51 9.62 0.15
CA ASN A 115 -14.99 10.77 0.90
C ASN A 115 -16.06 11.47 1.73
N ARG A 116 -17.30 11.42 1.31
CA ARG A 116 -18.48 11.91 2.06
C ARG A 116 -18.96 10.92 3.12
N LEU A 117 -18.34 9.75 3.20
CA LEU A 117 -18.66 8.71 4.16
C LEU A 117 -20.09 8.18 4.03
N THR A 118 -20.64 8.18 2.81
CA THR A 118 -21.94 7.56 2.56
C THR A 118 -21.84 6.04 2.75
N PRO A 119 -22.92 5.35 3.18
CA PRO A 119 -22.89 3.90 3.35
C PRO A 119 -22.46 3.15 2.08
N GLU A 120 -22.95 3.57 0.92
CA GLU A 120 -22.60 3.00 -0.38
C GLU A 120 -21.13 3.28 -0.73
N GLY A 121 -20.67 4.49 -0.48
CA GLY A 121 -19.28 4.90 -0.71
C GLY A 121 -18.31 4.13 0.18
N LEU A 122 -18.65 3.93 1.44
CA LEU A 122 -17.84 3.14 2.37
C LEU A 122 -17.77 1.67 1.96
N THR A 123 -18.89 1.09 1.52
CA THR A 123 -18.91 -0.29 1.02
C THR A 123 -17.99 -0.46 -0.19
N LEU A 124 -18.07 0.46 -1.17
CA LEU A 124 -17.19 0.44 -2.35
C LEU A 124 -15.72 0.64 -1.98
N ALA A 125 -15.43 1.56 -1.06
CA ALA A 125 -14.06 1.79 -0.60
C ALA A 125 -13.49 0.53 0.07
N ARG A 126 -14.28 -0.14 0.90
CA ARG A 126 -13.87 -1.41 1.55
C ARG A 126 -13.57 -2.48 0.53
N GLU A 127 -14.47 -2.72 -0.42
CA GLU A 127 -14.27 -3.72 -1.48
C GLU A 127 -13.02 -3.40 -2.31
N ARG A 128 -12.81 -2.12 -2.63
CA ARG A 128 -11.66 -1.67 -3.41
C ARG A 128 -10.35 -1.96 -2.69
N VAL A 129 -10.20 -1.52 -1.46
CA VAL A 129 -8.92 -1.64 -0.75
C VAL A 129 -8.61 -3.07 -0.35
N ILE A 130 -9.61 -3.85 0.02
CA ILE A 130 -9.44 -5.29 0.29
C ILE A 130 -9.06 -6.03 -0.99
N GLY A 131 -9.75 -5.76 -2.10
CA GLY A 131 -9.45 -6.35 -3.40
C GLY A 131 -8.05 -6.01 -3.88
N ASP A 132 -7.60 -4.77 -3.69
CA ASP A 132 -6.25 -4.34 -4.05
C ASP A 132 -5.17 -5.11 -3.28
N VAL A 133 -5.38 -5.36 -1.99
CA VAL A 133 -4.44 -6.14 -1.17
C VAL A 133 -4.37 -7.58 -1.65
N LEU A 134 -5.52 -8.23 -1.86
CA LEU A 134 -5.57 -9.61 -2.31
C LEU A 134 -4.99 -9.78 -3.72
N GLN A 135 -5.31 -8.87 -4.63
CA GLN A 135 -4.74 -8.89 -5.98
C GLN A 135 -3.22 -8.68 -5.94
N HIS A 136 -2.74 -7.78 -5.07
CA HIS A 136 -1.31 -7.54 -4.94
C HIS A 136 -0.55 -8.79 -4.47
N ILE A 137 -1.10 -9.55 -3.53
CA ILE A 137 -0.48 -10.80 -3.06
C ILE A 137 -0.31 -11.77 -4.22
N GLU A 138 -1.35 -11.97 -5.05
CA GLU A 138 -1.26 -12.81 -6.24
C GLU A 138 -0.26 -12.27 -7.26
N LEU A 139 -0.30 -10.97 -7.52
CA LEU A 139 0.58 -10.30 -8.47
C LEU A 139 2.04 -10.49 -8.08
N ARG A 140 2.37 -10.24 -6.82
CA ARG A 140 3.73 -10.42 -6.32
C ARG A 140 4.21 -11.86 -6.48
N GLN A 141 3.40 -12.83 -6.10
CA GLN A 141 3.75 -14.25 -6.25
C GLN A 141 4.02 -14.60 -7.71
N ARG A 142 3.18 -14.12 -8.64
CA ARG A 142 3.33 -14.37 -10.07
C ARG A 142 4.61 -13.72 -10.61
N LEU A 143 4.88 -12.49 -10.26
CA LEU A 143 6.09 -11.78 -10.69
C LEU A 143 7.35 -12.43 -10.13
N LEU A 144 7.33 -12.89 -8.88
CA LEU A 144 8.44 -13.65 -8.30
C LEU A 144 8.68 -14.96 -9.05
N ALA A 145 7.64 -15.72 -9.35
CA ALA A 145 7.74 -16.97 -10.07
C ALA A 145 8.28 -16.78 -11.49
N LEU A 146 7.97 -15.67 -12.14
CA LEU A 146 8.46 -15.32 -13.48
C LEU A 146 9.82 -14.65 -13.48
N GLY A 147 10.40 -14.34 -12.31
CA GLY A 147 11.70 -13.69 -12.20
C GLY A 147 11.70 -12.20 -12.57
N TYR A 148 10.58 -11.52 -12.43
CA TYR A 148 10.44 -10.10 -12.79
C TYR A 148 10.72 -9.12 -11.64
N LEU A 149 10.75 -9.58 -10.38
CA LEU A 149 10.99 -8.68 -9.25
C LEU A 149 12.45 -8.66 -8.84
N CYS A 150 12.95 -7.44 -8.62
CA CYS A 150 14.23 -7.24 -7.94
C CYS A 150 14.13 -7.67 -6.48
N PRO A 151 15.26 -8.01 -5.82
CA PRO A 151 15.27 -8.20 -4.38
C PRO A 151 14.75 -6.96 -3.65
N PRO A 152 14.19 -7.11 -2.45
CA PRO A 152 13.79 -5.96 -1.65
C PRO A 152 14.95 -4.99 -1.42
N SER A 153 14.63 -3.70 -1.35
CA SER A 153 15.61 -2.66 -1.05
C SER A 153 15.09 -1.67 -0.02
N LEU A 154 16.01 -0.98 0.63
CA LEU A 154 15.66 -0.04 1.70
C LEU A 154 14.87 1.15 1.15
N TRP A 155 13.75 1.46 1.78
CA TRP A 155 13.00 2.70 1.61
C TRP A 155 13.18 3.56 2.85
N SER A 156 13.39 4.86 2.64
CA SER A 156 13.53 5.86 3.70
C SER A 156 12.51 6.95 3.52
N SER A 157 11.93 7.39 4.64
CA SER A 157 11.03 8.54 4.69
C SER A 157 11.76 9.87 4.43
N GLY A 158 13.09 9.88 4.41
CA GLY A 158 13.84 11.12 4.43
C GLY A 158 13.69 11.85 5.76
N ASN A 159 13.55 11.12 6.87
CA ASN A 159 13.39 11.68 8.21
C ASN A 159 14.60 12.57 8.54
N PRO A 160 14.39 13.90 8.74
CA PRO A 160 15.47 14.81 9.09
C PRO A 160 16.09 14.53 10.45
N HIS A 161 15.45 13.67 11.26
CA HIS A 161 15.98 13.21 12.54
C HIS A 161 16.73 11.88 12.45
N GLN A 162 16.89 11.32 11.25
CA GLN A 162 17.88 10.27 11.10
C GLN A 162 19.24 10.85 11.46
N PRO A 163 19.95 10.19 12.38
CA PRO A 163 21.22 10.77 12.83
C PRO A 163 22.14 10.98 11.64
N GLU A 164 22.82 12.11 11.65
CA GLU A 164 23.83 12.52 10.68
C GLU A 164 24.97 11.49 10.52
N ALA A 165 24.90 10.36 11.15
CA ALA A 165 25.81 9.23 10.97
C ALA A 165 26.00 8.84 9.50
N VAL A 166 25.06 9.24 8.64
CA VAL A 166 25.15 9.07 7.18
C VAL A 166 26.15 10.07 6.57
N TYR A 167 26.52 11.12 7.27
CA TYR A 167 27.38 12.21 6.78
C TYR A 167 28.69 12.34 7.56
N THR A 168 29.12 11.30 8.23
CA THR A 168 30.49 11.30 8.77
C THR A 168 31.47 11.34 7.61
N PRO A 169 32.21 12.44 7.45
CA PRO A 169 33.22 12.52 6.39
C PRO A 169 34.28 11.44 6.55
#